data_7c06ff3dafe9ed59191bf8e1cfc52a7e
#
_entry.id   7c06ff3dafe9ed59191bf8e1cfc52a7e
#
_cell.length_a   1.000
_cell.length_b   1.000
_cell.length_c   1.000
_cell.angle_alpha   90.00
_cell.angle_beta   90.00
_cell.angle_gamma   90.00
#
_symmetry.space_group_name_H-M   'P 1'
#
loop_
_entity.id
_entity.type
_entity.pdbx_description
1 polymer ?
#
loop_
_entity_poly.entity_id
_entity_poly.type
_entity_poly.pdbx_seq_one_letter_code
_entity_poly.pdbx_strand_id
1 'polypeptide(L)'
;LVPDWLSFVKGIVDSEDLPLNVSREMLQHNNILKVMKKNITKKAIEMMEELSEDEDNYKNFYENYSKNLKLGLYEDSSNRNKLAKLLRFYTNKNPETLQSLDSYISNMKDDQKDIYYITGESKESVMDSPFVEKLNKQGIEVLFMVDAIDEYTLQQFKDYENKKLVSVTKDGLKLDEEDTKEYETLCQKIKEHLGDKIEKVQISSRIVDSPSCLVTSEFGWSANMERIMKAQALGDDNSRGYMMSKKILELNKDHKIVKELKKRIDNNENDSSTKDITTLLYDVSLLRSGFTMDDTKQFSNRICRMIELGLNLDDDDDDEHSENNVNNDTEASNEEEIAMEQVD
;
A
#
# COMPACT_ATOMS: atom_id res chain seq x y z
N LEU A 1 24.24 -24.32 -6.28
CA LEU A 1 25.41 -23.43 -6.19
C LEU A 1 25.04 -21.93 -6.22
N VAL A 2 23.90 -21.58 -6.77
CA VAL A 2 23.40 -20.19 -6.79
C VAL A 2 22.27 -20.02 -5.79
N PRO A 3 22.02 -18.81 -5.25
CA PRO A 3 20.82 -18.53 -4.45
C PRO A 3 19.56 -18.53 -5.34
N ASP A 4 18.38 -18.65 -4.72
CA ASP A 4 17.11 -18.78 -5.45
C ASP A 4 16.83 -17.58 -6.35
N TRP A 5 17.17 -16.38 -5.92
CA TRP A 5 17.00 -15.16 -6.70
C TRP A 5 17.90 -15.12 -7.97
N LEU A 6 18.98 -15.93 -8.03
CA LEU A 6 19.85 -16.10 -9.22
C LEU A 6 19.51 -17.36 -10.05
N SER A 7 18.34 -17.98 -9.84
CA SER A 7 17.96 -19.23 -10.52
C SER A 7 17.95 -19.14 -12.05
N PHE A 8 17.86 -17.95 -12.62
CA PHE A 8 17.94 -17.71 -14.05
C PHE A 8 19.38 -17.80 -14.61
N VAL A 9 20.40 -17.70 -13.75
CA VAL A 9 21.81 -17.81 -14.16
C VAL A 9 22.16 -19.27 -14.37
N LYS A 10 22.65 -19.61 -15.54
CA LYS A 10 23.12 -20.95 -15.92
C LYS A 10 24.60 -20.88 -16.24
N GLY A 11 25.37 -21.93 -15.85
CA GLY A 11 26.77 -21.97 -16.11
C GLY A 11 27.37 -23.33 -15.77
N ILE A 12 28.64 -23.49 -16.09
CA ILE A 12 29.46 -24.66 -15.78
C ILE A 12 30.59 -24.19 -14.85
N VAL A 13 30.79 -24.91 -13.76
CA VAL A 13 31.92 -24.72 -12.84
C VAL A 13 32.77 -25.94 -12.88
N ASP A 14 34.01 -25.76 -13.28
CA ASP A 14 35.03 -26.81 -13.27
C ASP A 14 36.07 -26.53 -12.18
N SER A 15 36.44 -27.56 -11.41
CA SER A 15 37.44 -27.44 -10.35
C SER A 15 38.05 -28.80 -10.04
N GLU A 16 39.36 -28.88 -10.05
CA GLU A 16 40.13 -30.08 -9.68
C GLU A 16 40.07 -30.37 -8.18
N ASP A 17 39.73 -29.35 -7.34
CA ASP A 17 39.68 -29.44 -5.89
C ASP A 17 38.34 -29.97 -5.34
N LEU A 18 37.37 -30.27 -6.20
CA LEU A 18 36.10 -30.81 -5.76
C LEU A 18 36.25 -32.27 -5.34
N PRO A 19 35.94 -32.64 -4.08
CA PRO A 19 36.00 -34.05 -3.68
C PRO A 19 34.95 -34.83 -4.47
N LEU A 20 35.41 -35.90 -5.09
CA LEU A 20 34.57 -36.90 -5.76
C LEU A 20 33.75 -37.63 -4.71
N ASN A 21 32.48 -37.23 -4.54
CA ASN A 21 31.56 -37.96 -3.65
C ASN A 21 30.64 -38.85 -4.47
N VAL A 22 30.53 -40.09 -4.04
CA VAL A 22 29.68 -41.14 -4.60
C VAL A 22 28.18 -40.84 -4.41
N SER A 23 27.83 -39.96 -3.49
CA SER A 23 26.45 -39.55 -3.26
C SER A 23 26.28 -38.04 -3.44
N ARG A 24 25.34 -37.65 -4.28
CA ARG A 24 25.00 -36.25 -4.61
C ARG A 24 24.52 -35.42 -3.38
N GLU A 25 24.10 -36.05 -2.30
CA GLU A 25 23.55 -35.39 -1.11
C GLU A 25 24.61 -34.79 -0.17
N MET A 26 25.84 -35.32 -0.18
CA MET A 26 26.92 -34.86 0.73
C MET A 26 27.63 -33.58 0.27
N LEU A 27 27.39 -33.08 -0.95
CA LEU A 27 27.99 -31.83 -1.45
C LEU A 27 27.47 -30.56 -0.76
N GLN A 28 26.33 -30.63 -0.10
CA GLN A 28 25.65 -29.43 0.44
C GLN A 28 26.36 -28.78 1.64
N HIS A 29 27.25 -29.46 2.34
CA HIS A 29 27.91 -28.96 3.57
C HIS A 29 29.43 -28.69 3.43
N ASN A 30 29.98 -28.69 2.24
CA ASN A 30 31.41 -28.45 2.06
C ASN A 30 31.71 -26.94 2.05
N ASN A 31 32.72 -26.52 2.80
CA ASN A 31 33.19 -25.12 2.84
C ASN A 31 33.62 -24.62 1.45
N ILE A 32 34.15 -25.50 0.60
CA ILE A 32 34.52 -25.18 -0.79
C ILE A 32 33.28 -24.71 -1.56
N LEU A 33 32.16 -25.40 -1.45
CA LEU A 33 30.91 -25.02 -2.12
C LEU A 33 30.35 -23.69 -1.64
N LYS A 34 30.52 -23.36 -0.34
CA LYS A 34 30.12 -22.03 0.18
C LYS A 34 30.97 -20.91 -0.44
N VAL A 35 32.28 -21.13 -0.56
CA VAL A 35 33.19 -20.17 -1.19
C VAL A 35 32.86 -20.03 -2.68
N MET A 36 32.61 -21.15 -3.38
CA MET A 36 32.21 -21.15 -4.79
C MET A 36 30.88 -20.40 -4.99
N LYS A 37 29.86 -20.71 -4.18
CA LYS A 37 28.57 -19.98 -4.21
C LYS A 37 28.78 -18.47 -4.06
N LYS A 38 29.57 -18.04 -3.06
CA LYS A 38 29.88 -16.63 -2.82
C LYS A 38 30.56 -15.98 -4.03
N ASN A 39 31.55 -16.63 -4.62
CA ASN A 39 32.29 -16.11 -5.77
C ASN A 39 31.44 -16.08 -7.05
N ILE A 40 30.62 -17.10 -7.29
CA ILE A 40 29.69 -17.14 -8.43
C ILE A 40 28.65 -16.01 -8.29
N THR A 41 28.06 -15.84 -7.10
CA THR A 41 27.12 -14.77 -6.84
C THR A 41 27.75 -13.40 -7.07
N LYS A 42 28.98 -13.18 -6.55
CA LYS A 42 29.73 -11.94 -6.75
C LYS A 42 29.97 -11.68 -8.25
N LYS A 43 30.42 -12.70 -9.00
CA LYS A 43 30.69 -12.56 -10.43
C LYS A 43 29.43 -12.32 -11.25
N ALA A 44 28.32 -12.97 -10.88
CA ALA A 44 27.02 -12.71 -11.52
C ALA A 44 26.55 -11.25 -11.30
N ILE A 45 26.75 -10.69 -10.10
CA ILE A 45 26.45 -9.29 -9.84
C ILE A 45 27.35 -8.37 -10.66
N GLU A 46 28.66 -8.62 -10.73
CA GLU A 46 29.58 -7.83 -11.55
C GLU A 46 29.19 -7.84 -13.04
N MET A 47 28.78 -9.00 -13.58
CA MET A 47 28.29 -9.10 -14.95
C MET A 47 27.00 -8.29 -15.19
N MET A 48 26.11 -8.23 -14.20
CA MET A 48 24.90 -7.41 -14.26
C MET A 48 25.22 -5.92 -14.13
N GLU A 49 26.24 -5.54 -13.33
CA GLU A 49 26.75 -4.17 -13.23
C GLU A 49 27.34 -3.74 -14.59
N GLU A 50 28.19 -4.58 -15.22
CA GLU A 50 28.73 -4.35 -16.57
C GLU A 50 27.59 -4.21 -17.61
N LEU A 51 26.58 -5.09 -17.56
CA LEU A 51 25.43 -5.03 -18.46
C LEU A 51 24.62 -3.74 -18.29
N SER A 52 24.57 -3.20 -17.04
CA SER A 52 23.81 -1.98 -16.75
C SER A 52 24.38 -0.69 -17.35
N GLU A 53 25.62 -0.75 -17.89
CA GLU A 53 26.22 0.35 -18.63
C GLU A 53 25.63 0.50 -20.06
N ASP A 54 25.00 -0.56 -20.58
CA ASP A 54 24.27 -0.58 -21.86
C ASP A 54 22.77 -0.49 -21.58
N GLU A 55 22.19 0.71 -21.73
CA GLU A 55 20.80 0.97 -21.36
C GLU A 55 19.79 0.09 -22.10
N ASP A 56 19.97 -0.17 -23.39
CA ASP A 56 19.04 -0.93 -24.22
C ASP A 56 19.06 -2.42 -23.84
N ASN A 57 20.25 -2.99 -23.70
CA ASN A 57 20.39 -4.38 -23.28
C ASN A 57 19.96 -4.57 -21.84
N TYR A 58 20.24 -3.60 -20.96
CA TYR A 58 19.83 -3.67 -19.57
C TYR A 58 18.32 -3.55 -19.41
N LYS A 59 17.63 -2.73 -20.20
CA LYS A 59 16.18 -2.65 -20.21
C LYS A 59 15.54 -4.02 -20.50
N ASN A 60 15.99 -4.69 -21.54
CA ASN A 60 15.51 -6.04 -21.89
C ASN A 60 15.78 -7.06 -20.78
N PHE A 61 16.95 -6.98 -20.14
CA PHE A 61 17.29 -7.82 -19.00
C PHE A 61 16.37 -7.52 -17.80
N TYR A 62 16.18 -6.26 -17.47
CA TYR A 62 15.39 -5.83 -16.32
C TYR A 62 13.91 -6.19 -16.45
N GLU A 63 13.33 -6.06 -17.64
CA GLU A 63 11.95 -6.47 -17.92
C GLU A 63 11.71 -7.96 -17.61
N ASN A 64 12.70 -8.80 -17.85
CA ASN A 64 12.59 -10.24 -17.61
C ASN A 64 12.95 -10.67 -16.18
N TYR A 65 13.91 -10.00 -15.53
CA TYR A 65 14.53 -10.47 -14.30
C TYR A 65 14.44 -9.48 -13.12
N SER A 66 13.69 -8.39 -13.24
CA SER A 66 13.50 -7.40 -12.17
C SER A 66 13.01 -8.03 -10.87
N LYS A 67 12.05 -8.96 -10.95
CA LYS A 67 11.51 -9.66 -9.77
C LYS A 67 12.55 -10.51 -9.07
N ASN A 68 13.48 -11.11 -9.82
CA ASN A 68 14.60 -11.87 -9.28
C ASN A 68 15.58 -10.95 -8.53
N LEU A 69 15.91 -9.79 -9.10
CA LEU A 69 16.77 -8.80 -8.43
C LEU A 69 16.11 -8.27 -7.15
N LYS A 70 14.81 -7.98 -7.20
CA LYS A 70 14.03 -7.56 -6.03
C LYS A 70 13.96 -8.65 -4.95
N LEU A 71 13.82 -9.93 -5.34
CA LEU A 71 13.92 -11.04 -4.41
C LEU A 71 15.31 -11.11 -3.77
N GLY A 72 16.36 -10.90 -4.56
CA GLY A 72 17.73 -10.81 -4.07
C GLY A 72 17.92 -9.67 -3.05
N LEU A 73 17.30 -8.53 -3.29
CA LEU A 73 17.31 -7.41 -2.35
C LEU A 73 16.69 -7.77 -1.00
N TYR A 74 15.64 -8.60 -1.00
CA TYR A 74 15.00 -9.11 0.20
C TYR A 74 15.86 -10.16 0.92
N GLU A 75 16.35 -11.17 0.21
CA GLU A 75 17.01 -12.36 0.78
C GLU A 75 18.50 -12.17 1.08
N ASP A 76 19.24 -11.45 0.22
CA ASP A 76 20.70 -11.35 0.28
C ASP A 76 21.17 -10.04 0.93
N SER A 77 21.17 -10.01 2.25
CA SER A 77 21.64 -8.84 3.02
C SER A 77 23.09 -8.45 2.72
N SER A 78 23.94 -9.40 2.34
CA SER A 78 25.38 -9.17 2.06
C SER A 78 25.60 -8.40 0.75
N ASN A 79 24.73 -8.57 -0.23
CA ASN A 79 24.81 -7.94 -1.55
C ASN A 79 23.75 -6.86 -1.77
N ARG A 80 22.92 -6.55 -0.75
CA ARG A 80 21.77 -5.64 -0.87
C ARG A 80 22.12 -4.31 -1.52
N ASN A 81 23.17 -3.64 -1.09
CA ASN A 81 23.56 -2.35 -1.65
C ASN A 81 23.99 -2.43 -3.12
N LYS A 82 24.62 -3.52 -3.52
CA LYS A 82 24.99 -3.74 -4.94
C LYS A 82 23.76 -4.02 -5.78
N LEU A 83 22.84 -4.85 -5.27
CA LEU A 83 21.58 -5.15 -5.95
C LEU A 83 20.70 -3.90 -6.07
N ALA A 84 20.70 -3.03 -5.07
CA ALA A 84 19.97 -1.78 -5.10
C ALA A 84 20.38 -0.87 -6.28
N LYS A 85 21.68 -0.82 -6.64
CA LYS A 85 22.19 -0.08 -7.81
C LYS A 85 21.62 -0.57 -9.15
N LEU A 86 21.28 -1.86 -9.18
CA LEU A 86 20.74 -2.53 -10.36
C LEU A 86 19.22 -2.31 -10.51
N LEU A 87 18.52 -1.83 -9.48
CA LEU A 87 17.08 -1.59 -9.56
C LEU A 87 16.73 -0.38 -10.41
N ARG A 88 15.58 -0.47 -11.05
CA ARG A 88 15.00 0.59 -11.87
C ARG A 88 13.53 0.76 -11.52
N PHE A 89 13.08 2.00 -11.46
CA PHE A 89 11.70 2.36 -11.09
C PHE A 89 11.18 3.46 -12.02
N TYR A 90 9.89 3.46 -12.27
CA TYR A 90 9.21 4.63 -12.79
C TYR A 90 9.08 5.69 -11.70
N THR A 91 8.94 6.93 -12.10
CA THR A 91 8.73 8.04 -11.15
C THR A 91 7.65 8.99 -11.69
N ASN A 92 7.14 9.87 -10.83
CA ASN A 92 6.20 10.91 -11.25
C ASN A 92 6.80 11.87 -12.29
N LYS A 93 8.12 12.06 -12.29
CA LYS A 93 8.83 12.89 -13.29
C LYS A 93 9.14 12.12 -14.57
N ASN A 94 9.37 10.84 -14.47
CA ASN A 94 9.73 9.95 -15.58
C ASN A 94 8.80 8.74 -15.62
N PRO A 95 7.50 8.91 -16.02
CA PRO A 95 6.54 7.83 -16.01
C PRO A 95 6.73 6.83 -17.15
N GLU A 96 7.48 7.18 -18.20
CA GLU A 96 7.70 6.33 -19.37
C GLU A 96 9.08 5.67 -19.40
N THR A 97 10.02 6.15 -18.60
CA THR A 97 11.38 5.63 -18.55
C THR A 97 11.77 5.22 -17.14
N LEU A 98 12.37 4.03 -17.04
CA LEU A 98 12.87 3.50 -15.79
C LEU A 98 14.11 4.28 -15.32
N GLN A 99 14.15 4.68 -14.07
CA GLN A 99 15.23 5.43 -13.43
C GLN A 99 15.92 4.58 -12.38
N SER A 100 17.26 4.73 -12.26
CA SER A 100 18.02 4.13 -11.16
C SER A 100 17.86 4.94 -9.87
N LEU A 101 18.18 4.32 -8.74
CA LEU A 101 18.24 5.04 -7.46
C LEU A 101 19.33 6.12 -7.45
N ASP A 102 20.45 5.90 -8.14
CA ASP A 102 21.51 6.90 -8.27
C ASP A 102 21.03 8.11 -9.09
N SER A 103 20.27 7.89 -10.17
CA SER A 103 19.63 8.96 -10.93
C SER A 103 18.65 9.74 -10.06
N TYR A 104 17.83 9.05 -9.27
CA TYR A 104 16.92 9.71 -8.33
C TYR A 104 17.68 10.62 -7.36
N ILE A 105 18.76 10.11 -6.72
CA ILE A 105 19.57 10.91 -5.77
C ILE A 105 20.19 12.11 -6.46
N SER A 106 20.68 11.96 -7.69
CA SER A 106 21.26 13.07 -8.47
C SER A 106 20.23 14.16 -8.80
N ASN A 107 18.94 13.81 -8.89
CA ASN A 107 17.83 14.71 -9.16
C ASN A 107 17.17 15.28 -7.89
N MET A 108 17.60 14.87 -6.70
CA MET A 108 17.08 15.36 -5.43
C MET A 108 17.35 16.86 -5.29
N LYS A 109 16.44 17.57 -4.62
CA LYS A 109 16.66 18.95 -4.22
C LYS A 109 17.68 19.04 -3.08
N ASP A 110 18.37 20.18 -2.97
CA ASP A 110 19.41 20.39 -1.96
C ASP A 110 18.92 20.23 -0.52
N ASP A 111 17.65 20.56 -0.26
CA ASP A 111 16.99 20.46 1.04
C ASP A 111 16.26 19.11 1.26
N GLN A 112 16.17 18.26 0.23
CA GLN A 112 15.54 16.97 0.31
C GLN A 112 16.43 15.95 1.05
N LYS A 113 15.92 15.39 2.13
CA LYS A 113 16.67 14.45 2.99
C LYS A 113 16.41 12.98 2.63
N ASP A 114 15.20 12.67 2.17
CA ASP A 114 14.71 11.31 2.05
C ASP A 114 14.33 10.96 0.60
N ILE A 115 14.35 9.68 0.29
CA ILE A 115 13.85 9.11 -0.97
C ILE A 115 12.37 8.80 -0.77
N TYR A 116 11.50 9.44 -1.53
CA TYR A 116 10.05 9.21 -1.44
C TYR A 116 9.60 8.12 -2.39
N TYR A 117 8.72 7.25 -1.91
CA TYR A 117 8.12 6.21 -2.74
C TYR A 117 6.64 6.01 -2.44
N ILE A 118 5.92 5.49 -3.44
CA ILE A 118 4.55 5.02 -3.33
C ILE A 118 4.46 3.60 -3.83
N THR A 119 3.70 2.75 -3.11
CA THR A 119 3.37 1.40 -3.57
C THR A 119 1.94 1.37 -4.09
N GLY A 120 1.67 0.55 -5.09
CA GLY A 120 0.34 0.40 -5.67
C GLY A 120 0.22 -0.79 -6.61
N GLU A 121 -0.95 -0.95 -7.19
CA GLU A 121 -1.24 -2.06 -8.09
C GLU A 121 -0.64 -1.87 -9.49
N SER A 122 -0.63 -0.63 -9.96
CA SER A 122 -0.08 -0.26 -11.27
C SER A 122 0.48 1.17 -11.25
N LYS A 123 1.26 1.50 -12.26
CA LYS A 123 1.79 2.85 -12.51
C LYS A 123 0.65 3.88 -12.58
N GLU A 124 -0.40 3.56 -13.31
CA GLU A 124 -1.56 4.44 -13.51
C GLU A 124 -2.27 4.73 -12.19
N SER A 125 -2.43 3.72 -11.33
CA SER A 125 -3.13 3.88 -10.04
C SER A 125 -2.38 4.78 -9.06
N VAL A 126 -1.05 4.84 -9.13
CA VAL A 126 -0.22 5.66 -8.22
C VAL A 126 0.07 7.04 -8.77
N MET A 127 0.05 7.23 -10.08
CA MET A 127 0.35 8.50 -10.73
C MET A 127 -0.66 9.60 -10.36
N ASP A 128 -1.95 9.25 -10.29
CA ASP A 128 -3.04 10.17 -9.94
C ASP A 128 -3.44 10.10 -8.45
N SER A 129 -2.58 9.50 -7.63
CA SER A 129 -2.84 9.33 -6.21
C SER A 129 -2.78 10.66 -5.44
N PRO A 130 -3.70 10.91 -4.48
CA PRO A 130 -3.67 12.10 -3.64
C PRO A 130 -2.36 12.24 -2.84
N PHE A 131 -1.66 11.17 -2.60
CA PHE A 131 -0.41 11.17 -1.82
C PHE A 131 0.77 11.83 -2.52
N VAL A 132 0.72 11.97 -3.84
CA VAL A 132 1.79 12.59 -4.63
C VAL A 132 1.50 14.04 -5.02
N GLU A 133 0.29 14.57 -4.77
CA GLU A 133 -0.14 15.90 -5.23
C GLU A 133 0.82 17.01 -4.81
N LYS A 134 1.17 17.08 -3.53
CA LYS A 134 2.03 18.15 -3.01
C LYS A 134 3.48 17.98 -3.42
N LEU A 135 3.98 16.75 -3.44
CA LEU A 135 5.32 16.45 -3.93
C LEU A 135 5.47 16.83 -5.41
N ASN A 136 4.45 16.56 -6.23
CA ASN A 136 4.39 17.00 -7.62
C ASN A 136 4.45 18.54 -7.72
N LYS A 137 3.64 19.26 -6.94
CA LYS A 137 3.66 20.75 -6.93
C LYS A 137 5.00 21.30 -6.45
N GLN A 138 5.63 20.66 -5.51
CA GLN A 138 6.96 21.02 -5.03
C GLN A 138 8.08 20.56 -5.98
N GLY A 139 7.77 19.83 -7.06
CA GLY A 139 8.75 19.29 -8.00
C GLY A 139 9.69 18.26 -7.37
N ILE A 140 9.23 17.53 -6.36
CA ILE A 140 9.96 16.43 -5.73
C ILE A 140 9.63 15.13 -6.48
N GLU A 141 10.64 14.31 -6.71
CA GLU A 141 10.51 13.03 -7.39
C GLU A 141 10.01 11.97 -6.40
N VAL A 142 9.13 11.06 -6.88
CA VAL A 142 8.56 9.94 -6.12
C VAL A 142 8.71 8.65 -6.92
N LEU A 143 9.32 7.63 -6.32
CA LEU A 143 9.47 6.30 -6.92
C LEU A 143 8.14 5.56 -6.93
N PHE A 144 7.78 4.95 -8.05
CA PHE A 144 6.62 4.08 -8.20
C PHE A 144 7.02 2.63 -8.02
N MET A 145 6.65 2.04 -6.92
CA MET A 145 6.95 0.67 -6.54
C MET A 145 5.68 -0.19 -6.70
N VAL A 146 5.46 -0.68 -7.92
CA VAL A 146 4.20 -1.28 -8.35
C VAL A 146 4.24 -2.81 -8.52
N ASP A 147 5.38 -3.42 -8.30
CA ASP A 147 5.45 -4.88 -8.21
C ASP A 147 5.04 -5.36 -6.82
N ALA A 148 4.29 -6.45 -6.73
CA ALA A 148 3.87 -7.02 -5.44
C ALA A 148 5.06 -7.34 -4.51
N ILE A 149 6.21 -7.73 -5.09
CA ILE A 149 7.42 -8.02 -4.34
C ILE A 149 8.03 -6.77 -3.68
N ASP A 150 7.74 -5.56 -4.17
CA ASP A 150 8.24 -4.31 -3.59
C ASP A 150 7.79 -4.13 -2.14
N GLU A 151 6.57 -4.54 -1.81
CA GLU A 151 6.05 -4.50 -0.44
C GLU A 151 6.88 -5.35 0.54
N TYR A 152 7.44 -6.45 0.07
CA TYR A 152 8.32 -7.31 0.86
C TYR A 152 9.75 -6.77 0.90
N THR A 153 10.27 -6.28 -0.22
CA THR A 153 11.62 -5.71 -0.27
C THR A 153 11.76 -4.51 0.65
N LEU A 154 10.73 -3.65 0.71
CA LEU A 154 10.69 -2.48 1.58
C LEU A 154 10.69 -2.81 3.08
N GLN A 155 10.40 -4.04 3.48
CA GLN A 155 10.56 -4.47 4.89
C GLN A 155 12.04 -4.55 5.28
N GLN A 156 12.92 -4.87 4.35
CA GLN A 156 14.35 -5.05 4.55
C GLN A 156 15.22 -3.91 4.00
N PHE A 157 14.72 -3.18 3.02
CA PHE A 157 15.40 -2.10 2.33
C PHE A 157 14.87 -0.75 2.80
N LYS A 158 15.52 -0.17 3.82
CA LYS A 158 15.05 1.04 4.52
C LYS A 158 15.81 2.31 4.13
N ASP A 159 17.00 2.15 3.61
CA ASP A 159 17.87 3.27 3.23
C ASP A 159 18.73 2.91 2.01
N TYR A 160 19.14 3.94 1.29
CA TYR A 160 20.08 3.85 0.18
C TYR A 160 20.99 5.09 0.18
N GLU A 161 22.32 4.87 0.11
CA GLU A 161 23.33 5.94 0.13
C GLU A 161 23.06 6.99 1.25
N ASN A 162 22.83 6.50 2.48
CA ASN A 162 22.51 7.29 3.69
C ASN A 162 21.22 8.13 3.61
N LYS A 163 20.33 7.84 2.67
CA LYS A 163 19.01 8.44 2.57
C LYS A 163 17.93 7.42 2.89
N LYS A 164 16.97 7.78 3.74
CA LYS A 164 15.87 6.89 4.10
C LYS A 164 14.88 6.78 2.95
N LEU A 165 14.32 5.59 2.76
CA LEU A 165 13.15 5.38 1.92
C LEU A 165 11.89 5.66 2.77
N VAL A 166 11.12 6.67 2.36
CA VAL A 166 9.93 7.13 3.09
C VAL A 166 8.68 6.93 2.22
N SER A 167 7.73 6.17 2.76
CA SER A 167 6.44 5.96 2.10
C SER A 167 5.56 7.20 2.19
N VAL A 168 5.03 7.63 1.05
CA VAL A 168 4.10 8.76 1.02
C VAL A 168 2.68 8.40 1.48
N THR A 169 2.40 7.11 1.73
CA THR A 169 1.07 6.61 2.18
C THR A 169 1.00 6.37 3.68
N LYS A 170 2.10 6.61 4.42
CA LYS A 170 2.20 6.38 5.86
C LYS A 170 2.00 7.66 6.66
N ASP A 171 1.53 7.49 7.90
CA ASP A 171 1.47 8.61 8.88
C ASP A 171 2.87 9.16 9.18
N GLY A 172 2.92 10.41 9.64
CA GLY A 172 4.15 11.07 10.05
C GLY A 172 4.93 11.78 8.95
N LEU A 173 4.52 11.70 7.69
CA LEU A 173 5.11 12.51 6.62
C LEU A 173 4.71 13.98 6.80
N LYS A 174 5.71 14.84 7.07
CA LYS A 174 5.52 16.29 7.21
C LYS A 174 6.25 16.97 6.07
N LEU A 175 5.51 17.55 5.15
CA LEU A 175 6.05 18.32 4.03
C LEU A 175 6.10 19.82 4.34
N ASP A 176 5.21 20.30 5.21
CA ASP A 176 5.17 21.68 5.72
C ASP A 176 4.74 21.70 7.19
N GLU A 177 5.05 22.79 7.88
CA GLU A 177 4.48 23.10 9.18
C GLU A 177 3.11 23.76 8.99
N GLU A 178 2.05 23.10 9.50
CA GLU A 178 0.70 23.60 9.41
C GLU A 178 0.14 23.93 10.79
N ASP A 179 -0.48 25.10 10.93
CA ASP A 179 -1.28 25.38 12.14
C ASP A 179 -2.61 24.64 12.03
N THR A 180 -2.77 23.64 12.89
CA THR A 180 -3.92 22.71 12.89
C THR A 180 -4.94 23.02 14.00
N LYS A 181 -4.64 23.93 14.92
CA LYS A 181 -5.45 24.18 16.12
C LYS A 181 -6.90 24.56 15.80
N GLU A 182 -7.09 25.33 14.76
CA GLU A 182 -8.41 25.80 14.33
C GLU A 182 -9.33 24.64 13.87
N TYR A 183 -8.75 23.47 13.53
CA TYR A 183 -9.46 22.30 12.99
C TYR A 183 -9.64 21.16 14.00
N GLU A 184 -9.19 21.32 15.25
CA GLU A 184 -9.27 20.27 16.27
C GLU A 184 -10.70 19.82 16.52
N THR A 185 -11.66 20.77 16.64
CA THR A 185 -13.09 20.48 16.84
C THR A 185 -13.67 19.69 15.67
N LEU A 186 -13.33 20.08 14.42
CA LEU A 186 -13.74 19.36 13.22
C LEU A 186 -13.22 17.92 13.23
N CYS A 187 -11.92 17.75 13.50
CA CYS A 187 -11.28 16.43 13.54
C CYS A 187 -11.91 15.52 14.60
N GLN A 188 -12.20 16.06 15.78
CA GLN A 188 -12.84 15.32 16.86
C GLN A 188 -14.27 14.90 16.48
N LYS A 189 -15.07 15.79 15.91
CA LYS A 189 -16.45 15.50 15.50
C LYS A 189 -16.52 14.45 14.37
N ILE A 190 -15.66 14.57 13.38
CA ILE A 190 -15.56 13.56 12.32
C ILE A 190 -15.15 12.20 12.90
N LYS A 191 -14.20 12.18 13.86
CA LYS A 191 -13.82 10.94 14.56
C LYS A 191 -14.99 10.34 15.33
N GLU A 192 -15.78 11.15 16.02
CA GLU A 192 -16.99 10.70 16.73
C GLU A 192 -18.02 10.10 15.76
N HIS A 193 -18.23 10.70 14.57
CA HIS A 193 -19.16 10.19 13.54
C HIS A 193 -18.70 8.88 12.91
N LEU A 194 -17.41 8.74 12.62
CA LEU A 194 -16.85 7.55 11.96
C LEU A 194 -16.54 6.41 12.93
N GLY A 195 -16.46 6.72 14.24
CA GLY A 195 -16.29 5.75 15.31
C GLY A 195 -15.06 4.84 15.11
N ASP A 196 -15.30 3.53 15.11
CA ASP A 196 -14.23 2.53 15.03
C ASP A 196 -13.63 2.31 13.63
N LYS A 197 -14.20 2.93 12.60
CA LYS A 197 -13.68 2.82 11.22
C LYS A 197 -12.29 3.43 11.05
N ILE A 198 -11.94 4.41 11.88
CA ILE A 198 -10.67 5.13 11.82
C ILE A 198 -10.01 5.21 13.21
N GLU A 199 -8.70 5.43 13.24
CA GLU A 199 -7.94 5.66 14.47
C GLU A 199 -8.08 7.12 14.93
N LYS A 200 -7.77 8.04 14.04
CA LYS A 200 -7.82 9.49 14.27
C LYS A 200 -8.13 10.25 12.99
N VAL A 201 -8.43 11.53 13.14
CA VAL A 201 -8.52 12.51 12.05
C VAL A 201 -7.48 13.59 12.28
N GLN A 202 -6.82 14.03 11.22
CA GLN A 202 -5.82 15.11 11.29
C GLN A 202 -5.82 15.93 10.01
N ILE A 203 -5.19 17.12 10.05
CA ILE A 203 -4.98 17.93 8.86
C ILE A 203 -3.80 17.37 8.08
N SER A 204 -3.95 17.32 6.76
CA SER A 204 -2.94 16.78 5.86
C SER A 204 -1.90 17.83 5.47
N SER A 205 -0.64 17.40 5.41
CA SER A 205 0.44 18.19 4.81
C SER A 205 0.80 17.73 3.39
N ARG A 206 0.10 16.71 2.83
CA ARG A 206 0.49 16.05 1.55
C ARG A 206 -0.50 16.22 0.41
N ILE A 207 -1.77 16.52 0.69
CA ILE A 207 -2.80 16.70 -0.33
C ILE A 207 -3.03 18.18 -0.64
N VAL A 208 -3.43 18.46 -1.88
CA VAL A 208 -3.65 19.84 -2.35
C VAL A 208 -4.98 20.01 -3.06
N ASP A 209 -5.30 19.14 -4.01
CA ASP A 209 -6.52 19.20 -4.81
C ASP A 209 -7.60 18.24 -4.28
N SER A 210 -7.20 17.18 -3.59
CA SER A 210 -8.11 16.23 -2.94
C SER A 210 -8.65 16.77 -1.62
N PRO A 211 -9.92 16.46 -1.24
CA PRO A 211 -10.50 16.87 0.04
C PRO A 211 -9.90 16.13 1.23
N SER A 212 -9.52 14.88 1.03
CA SER A 212 -9.05 13.97 2.08
C SER A 212 -8.35 12.75 1.51
N CYS A 213 -7.58 12.06 2.34
CA CYS A 213 -6.99 10.76 2.05
C CYS A 213 -6.91 9.91 3.33
N LEU A 214 -6.67 8.60 3.17
CA LEU A 214 -6.47 7.68 4.28
C LEU A 214 -5.03 7.19 4.30
N VAL A 215 -4.34 7.39 5.41
CA VAL A 215 -3.01 6.86 5.65
C VAL A 215 -3.06 5.75 6.69
N THR A 216 -2.01 4.93 6.72
CA THR A 216 -1.83 3.90 7.75
C THR A 216 -0.68 4.27 8.67
N SER A 217 -0.67 3.72 9.88
CA SER A 217 0.46 3.85 10.79
C SER A 217 1.75 3.33 10.15
N GLU A 218 2.91 3.71 10.68
CA GLU A 218 4.21 3.32 10.14
C GLU A 218 4.36 1.81 9.95
N PHE A 219 3.85 1.03 10.90
CA PHE A 219 3.95 -0.45 10.89
C PHE A 219 2.70 -1.15 10.33
N GLY A 220 1.61 -0.44 10.06
CA GLY A 220 0.42 -1.00 9.44
C GLY A 220 0.64 -1.37 7.97
N TRP A 221 -0.20 -2.21 7.41
CA TRP A 221 -0.14 -2.51 5.99
C TRP A 221 -0.51 -1.30 5.12
N SER A 222 0.17 -1.12 4.01
CA SER A 222 -0.27 -0.22 2.93
C SER A 222 -1.56 -0.75 2.29
N ALA A 223 -2.28 0.08 1.55
CA ALA A 223 -3.45 -0.37 0.79
C ALA A 223 -3.09 -1.53 -0.16
N ASN A 224 -1.94 -1.46 -0.82
CA ASN A 224 -1.47 -2.49 -1.73
C ASN A 224 -1.11 -3.79 -0.99
N MET A 225 -0.44 -3.71 0.17
CA MET A 225 -0.16 -4.88 1.00
C MET A 225 -1.44 -5.52 1.53
N GLU A 226 -2.43 -4.71 1.97
CA GLU A 226 -3.75 -5.20 2.39
C GLU A 226 -4.43 -6.00 1.26
N ARG A 227 -4.40 -5.49 0.03
CA ARG A 227 -4.91 -6.16 -1.16
C ARG A 227 -4.21 -7.50 -1.43
N ILE A 228 -2.86 -7.51 -1.39
CA ILE A 228 -2.05 -8.71 -1.59
C ILE A 228 -2.39 -9.78 -0.54
N MET A 229 -2.47 -9.38 0.72
CA MET A 229 -2.75 -10.29 1.83
C MET A 229 -4.20 -10.81 1.81
N LYS A 230 -5.17 -10.00 1.37
CA LYS A 230 -6.55 -10.46 1.14
C LYS A 230 -6.65 -11.50 0.03
N ALA A 231 -5.81 -11.41 -1.00
CA ALA A 231 -5.77 -12.37 -2.11
C ALA A 231 -5.10 -13.71 -1.74
N GLN A 232 -4.31 -13.75 -0.68
CA GLN A 232 -3.65 -14.97 -0.19
C GLN A 232 -4.61 -15.77 0.71
N ALA A 233 -5.30 -16.76 0.14
CA ALA A 233 -6.35 -17.55 0.80
C ALA A 233 -5.91 -18.37 2.04
N LEU A 234 -4.61 -18.52 2.29
CA LEU A 234 -4.04 -19.36 3.36
C LEU A 234 -3.58 -18.56 4.61
N GLY A 235 -3.88 -17.27 4.69
CA GLY A 235 -3.48 -16.44 5.84
C GLY A 235 -4.37 -16.71 7.06
N ASP A 236 -3.74 -16.86 8.22
CA ASP A 236 -4.40 -17.01 9.52
C ASP A 236 -5.19 -15.73 9.89
N ASP A 237 -6.50 -15.86 10.15
CA ASP A 237 -7.40 -14.73 10.44
C ASP A 237 -6.97 -13.93 11.69
N ASN A 238 -6.32 -14.57 12.65
CA ASN A 238 -5.86 -13.91 13.88
C ASN A 238 -4.70 -12.94 13.67
N SER A 239 -3.78 -13.23 12.74
CA SER A 239 -2.67 -12.34 12.42
C SER A 239 -3.08 -11.17 11.53
N ARG A 240 -4.14 -11.33 10.72
CA ARG A 240 -4.72 -10.29 9.87
C ARG A 240 -5.27 -9.12 10.68
N GLY A 241 -6.03 -9.40 11.75
CA GLY A 241 -6.67 -8.37 12.57
C GLY A 241 -5.69 -7.40 13.22
N TYR A 242 -4.50 -7.86 13.62
CA TYR A 242 -3.48 -7.02 14.25
C TYR A 242 -2.72 -6.14 13.24
N MET A 243 -2.45 -6.64 12.04
CA MET A 243 -1.70 -5.92 10.99
C MET A 243 -2.58 -5.02 10.12
N MET A 244 -3.89 -5.27 10.07
CA MET A 244 -4.88 -4.34 9.51
C MET A 244 -5.09 -3.20 10.51
N SER A 245 -4.11 -2.27 10.55
CA SER A 245 -4.21 -1.11 11.43
C SER A 245 -5.42 -0.25 11.07
N LYS A 246 -6.05 0.35 12.08
CA LYS A 246 -7.06 1.39 11.86
C LYS A 246 -6.44 2.49 11.00
N LYS A 247 -7.21 2.98 10.07
CA LYS A 247 -6.77 4.01 9.13
C LYS A 247 -6.86 5.39 9.78
N ILE A 248 -6.04 6.31 9.32
CA ILE A 248 -6.03 7.70 9.77
C ILE A 248 -6.57 8.55 8.63
N LEU A 249 -7.61 9.34 8.90
CA LEU A 249 -8.19 10.25 7.92
C LEU A 249 -7.43 11.58 7.95
N GLU A 250 -6.84 11.95 6.83
CA GLU A 250 -6.23 13.27 6.63
C GLU A 250 -7.15 14.17 5.82
N LEU A 251 -7.35 15.40 6.29
CA LEU A 251 -8.22 16.41 5.69
C LEU A 251 -7.41 17.55 5.08
N ASN A 252 -7.82 18.00 3.92
CA ASN A 252 -7.28 19.21 3.29
C ASN A 252 -8.03 20.43 3.81
N LYS A 253 -7.40 21.23 4.68
CA LYS A 253 -8.00 22.44 5.27
C LYS A 253 -8.43 23.49 4.22
N ASP A 254 -7.80 23.50 3.06
CA ASP A 254 -8.06 24.48 2.01
C ASP A 254 -9.17 24.08 1.04
N HIS A 255 -9.58 22.80 1.07
CA HIS A 255 -10.61 22.28 0.19
C HIS A 255 -12.02 22.76 0.58
N LYS A 256 -12.85 23.10 -0.41
CA LYS A 256 -14.20 23.68 -0.20
C LYS A 256 -15.11 22.78 0.64
N ILE A 257 -15.07 21.47 0.45
CA ILE A 257 -15.86 20.49 1.23
C ILE A 257 -15.46 20.55 2.71
N VAL A 258 -14.17 20.58 3.02
CA VAL A 258 -13.68 20.60 4.39
C VAL A 258 -14.01 21.91 5.09
N LYS A 259 -13.89 23.04 4.38
CA LYS A 259 -14.30 24.36 4.89
C LYS A 259 -15.80 24.43 5.19
N GLU A 260 -16.63 23.87 4.33
CA GLU A 260 -18.08 23.84 4.56
C GLU A 260 -18.46 22.90 5.72
N LEU A 261 -17.83 21.71 5.82
CA LEU A 261 -18.02 20.82 6.96
C LEU A 261 -17.62 21.49 8.28
N LYS A 262 -16.48 22.23 8.31
CA LYS A 262 -16.05 22.98 9.48
C LYS A 262 -17.12 23.98 9.88
N LYS A 263 -17.64 24.77 8.94
CA LYS A 263 -18.68 25.77 9.20
C LYS A 263 -19.95 25.15 9.77
N ARG A 264 -20.44 24.04 9.24
CA ARG A 264 -21.63 23.32 9.76
C ARG A 264 -21.41 22.82 11.18
N ILE A 265 -20.26 22.21 11.44
CA ILE A 265 -19.91 21.71 12.78
C ILE A 265 -19.77 22.84 13.79
N ASP A 266 -19.12 23.95 13.42
CA ASP A 266 -18.97 25.13 14.27
C ASP A 266 -20.34 25.78 14.61
N ASN A 267 -21.33 25.70 13.70
CA ASN A 267 -22.70 26.14 13.90
C ASN A 267 -23.57 25.13 14.67
N ASN A 268 -23.02 24.04 15.19
CA ASN A 268 -23.74 22.93 15.81
C ASN A 268 -24.80 22.24 14.91
N GLU A 269 -24.69 22.36 13.61
CA GLU A 269 -25.51 21.63 12.63
C GLU A 269 -25.07 20.16 12.60
N ASN A 270 -25.39 19.42 13.67
CA ASN A 270 -25.08 17.99 13.79
C ASN A 270 -26.27 17.15 13.30
N ASP A 271 -26.71 17.44 12.09
CA ASP A 271 -27.83 16.78 11.42
C ASP A 271 -27.42 15.47 10.73
N SER A 272 -28.40 14.72 10.27
CA SER A 272 -28.18 13.49 9.50
C SER A 272 -27.35 13.75 8.24
N SER A 273 -27.59 14.88 7.57
CA SER A 273 -26.90 15.27 6.34
C SER A 273 -25.38 15.44 6.57
N THR A 274 -24.97 16.08 7.66
CA THR A 274 -23.54 16.26 8.02
C THR A 274 -22.87 14.91 8.28
N LYS A 275 -23.57 13.95 8.92
CA LYS A 275 -23.07 12.59 9.13
C LYS A 275 -22.93 11.81 7.82
N ASP A 276 -23.91 11.90 6.95
CA ASP A 276 -23.90 11.25 5.63
C ASP A 276 -22.77 11.77 4.76
N ILE A 277 -22.57 13.11 4.71
CA ILE A 277 -21.44 13.72 3.99
C ILE A 277 -20.10 13.27 4.56
N THR A 278 -19.96 13.22 5.90
CA THR A 278 -18.73 12.74 6.55
C THR A 278 -18.43 11.27 6.19
N THR A 279 -19.46 10.42 6.18
CA THR A 279 -19.32 9.02 5.81
C THR A 279 -18.95 8.87 4.34
N LEU A 280 -19.61 9.64 3.46
CA LEU A 280 -19.30 9.63 2.03
C LEU A 280 -17.87 10.14 1.77
N LEU A 281 -17.43 11.16 2.48
CA LEU A 281 -16.04 11.67 2.40
C LEU A 281 -15.04 10.58 2.78
N TYR A 282 -15.32 9.81 3.85
CA TYR A 282 -14.51 8.66 4.23
C TYR A 282 -14.49 7.58 3.14
N ASP A 283 -15.66 7.21 2.60
CA ASP A 283 -15.79 6.18 1.56
C ASP A 283 -15.01 6.57 0.29
N VAL A 284 -15.13 7.83 -0.14
CA VAL A 284 -14.35 8.36 -1.27
C VAL A 284 -12.86 8.36 -0.99
N SER A 285 -12.45 8.73 0.24
CA SER A 285 -11.05 8.69 0.67
C SER A 285 -10.49 7.27 0.66
N LEU A 286 -11.31 6.28 1.06
CA LEU A 286 -10.94 4.87 1.05
C LEU A 286 -10.55 4.43 -0.36
N LEU A 287 -11.42 4.70 -1.34
CA LEU A 287 -11.18 4.33 -2.74
C LEU A 287 -9.98 5.08 -3.34
N ARG A 288 -9.91 6.40 -3.14
CA ARG A 288 -8.80 7.22 -3.69
C ARG A 288 -7.45 6.91 -3.08
N SER A 289 -7.42 6.37 -1.86
CA SER A 289 -6.20 5.92 -1.19
C SER A 289 -5.80 4.49 -1.55
N GLY A 290 -6.53 3.84 -2.47
CA GLY A 290 -6.22 2.50 -3.00
C GLY A 290 -6.71 1.35 -2.14
N PHE A 291 -7.53 1.61 -1.11
CA PHE A 291 -8.14 0.56 -0.30
C PHE A 291 -9.37 -0.04 -0.97
N THR A 292 -9.63 -1.30 -0.66
CA THR A 292 -10.86 -1.98 -1.10
C THR A 292 -12.02 -1.62 -0.18
N MET A 293 -13.20 -1.44 -0.77
CA MET A 293 -14.44 -1.20 -0.04
C MET A 293 -15.16 -2.53 0.20
N ASP A 294 -15.49 -2.81 1.45
CA ASP A 294 -16.17 -4.07 1.82
C ASP A 294 -17.70 -3.97 1.57
N ASP A 295 -18.32 -2.80 1.81
CA ASP A 295 -19.75 -2.57 1.61
C ASP A 295 -20.04 -1.61 0.45
N THR A 296 -19.92 -2.13 -0.75
CA THR A 296 -20.21 -1.38 -1.98
C THR A 296 -21.70 -1.02 -2.13
N LYS A 297 -22.62 -1.80 -1.51
CA LYS A 297 -24.05 -1.55 -1.58
C LYS A 297 -24.44 -0.27 -0.83
N GLN A 298 -23.96 -0.13 0.40
CA GLN A 298 -24.21 1.08 1.19
C GLN A 298 -23.62 2.33 0.53
N PHE A 299 -22.42 2.22 -0.03
CA PHE A 299 -21.80 3.31 -0.78
C PHE A 299 -22.66 3.72 -1.99
N SER A 300 -23.09 2.75 -2.78
CA SER A 300 -23.96 3.01 -3.96
C SER A 300 -25.28 3.69 -3.55
N ASN A 301 -25.92 3.24 -2.48
CA ASN A 301 -27.15 3.87 -1.98
C ASN A 301 -26.92 5.33 -1.56
N ARG A 302 -25.79 5.65 -0.90
CA ARG A 302 -25.46 7.05 -0.55
C ARG A 302 -25.24 7.90 -1.80
N ILE A 303 -24.58 7.36 -2.83
CA ILE A 303 -24.39 8.07 -4.10
C ILE A 303 -25.74 8.34 -4.76
N CYS A 304 -26.64 7.34 -4.85
CA CYS A 304 -27.97 7.53 -5.41
C CYS A 304 -28.75 8.63 -4.67
N ARG A 305 -28.75 8.60 -3.34
CA ARG A 305 -29.40 9.66 -2.53
C ARG A 305 -28.81 11.05 -2.80
N MET A 306 -27.48 11.15 -2.95
CA MET A 306 -26.84 12.43 -3.31
C MET A 306 -27.23 12.90 -4.71
N ILE A 307 -27.44 11.99 -5.66
CA ILE A 307 -27.94 12.32 -6.99
C ILE A 307 -29.39 12.81 -6.92
N GLU A 308 -30.25 12.15 -6.15
CA GLU A 308 -31.64 12.54 -5.91
C GLU A 308 -31.73 13.96 -5.34
N LEU A 309 -30.95 14.24 -4.29
CA LEU A 309 -30.84 15.59 -3.71
C LEU A 309 -30.31 16.63 -4.72
N GLY A 310 -29.33 16.26 -5.54
CA GLY A 310 -28.78 17.13 -6.60
C GLY A 310 -29.76 17.41 -7.73
N LEU A 311 -30.73 16.53 -7.97
CA LEU A 311 -31.80 16.66 -8.93
C LEU A 311 -33.05 17.34 -8.35
N ASN A 312 -33.04 17.70 -7.06
CA ASN A 312 -34.20 18.23 -6.30
C ASN A 312 -35.44 17.29 -6.43
N LEU A 313 -35.19 16.00 -6.39
CA LEU A 313 -36.24 14.99 -6.26
C LEU A 313 -36.55 14.93 -4.75
N ASP A 314 -37.57 15.66 -4.32
CA ASP A 314 -38.00 15.67 -2.91
C ASP A 314 -38.61 14.32 -2.56
N ASP A 315 -38.32 13.86 -1.33
CA ASP A 315 -38.86 12.64 -0.70
C ASP A 315 -40.36 12.79 -0.42
N ASP A 316 -41.21 12.80 -1.45
CA ASP A 316 -42.66 12.76 -1.26
C ASP A 316 -43.22 11.35 -0.93
N ASP A 317 -42.36 10.32 -0.83
CA ASP A 317 -42.80 8.91 -0.72
C ASP A 317 -42.33 8.13 0.51
N ASP A 318 -41.68 8.74 1.53
CA ASP A 318 -41.12 7.96 2.69
C ASP A 318 -42.08 7.80 3.88
N ASP A 319 -43.36 8.21 3.82
CA ASP A 319 -44.34 8.04 4.92
C ASP A 319 -45.16 6.73 4.89
N GLU A 320 -45.00 5.83 3.89
CA GLU A 320 -45.85 4.62 3.80
C GLU A 320 -45.14 3.28 4.11
N HIS A 321 -43.86 3.22 4.46
CA HIS A 321 -43.18 1.93 4.71
C HIS A 321 -42.53 1.72 6.10
N SER A 322 -42.87 2.52 7.11
CA SER A 322 -42.33 2.31 8.47
C SER A 322 -43.31 1.70 9.48
N GLU A 323 -44.48 1.21 9.06
CA GLU A 323 -45.42 0.48 9.95
C GLU A 323 -45.73 -0.94 9.46
N ASN A 324 -44.72 -1.83 9.34
CA ASN A 324 -45.01 -3.29 9.37
C ASN A 324 -43.71 -4.08 9.50
N ASN A 325 -43.19 -4.15 10.73
CA ASN A 325 -42.37 -5.30 11.19
C ASN A 325 -42.08 -5.22 12.70
N VAL A 326 -43.16 -5.18 13.50
CA VAL A 326 -43.09 -5.64 14.91
C VAL A 326 -44.35 -6.49 15.12
N ASN A 327 -44.16 -7.76 15.19
CA ASN A 327 -44.93 -8.82 15.81
C ASN A 327 -45.00 -10.07 14.94
N ASN A 328 -44.12 -11.01 15.24
CA ASN A 328 -44.47 -12.45 15.35
C ASN A 328 -43.19 -13.26 15.51
N ASP A 329 -42.77 -13.41 16.75
CA ASP A 329 -42.02 -14.60 17.20
C ASP A 329 -42.37 -14.80 18.66
N THR A 330 -43.47 -15.46 18.87
CA THR A 330 -43.70 -16.24 20.09
C THR A 330 -44.55 -17.44 19.71
N GLU A 331 -44.06 -18.61 20.20
CA GLU A 331 -44.74 -19.88 20.31
C GLU A 331 -44.72 -20.82 19.09
N ALA A 332 -43.83 -21.83 19.13
CA ALA A 332 -44.23 -23.22 19.33
C ALA A 332 -43.00 -24.12 19.45
N SER A 333 -42.73 -24.48 20.68
CA SER A 333 -42.08 -25.75 21.03
C SER A 333 -43.00 -26.91 20.57
N ASN A 334 -42.45 -27.92 19.90
CA ASN A 334 -42.79 -29.31 20.21
C ASN A 334 -41.80 -30.30 19.60
N GLU A 335 -41.40 -31.15 20.46
CA GLU A 335 -40.68 -32.39 20.36
C GLU A 335 -41.03 -33.24 19.12
N GLU A 336 -40.01 -33.86 18.51
CA GLU A 336 -40.06 -35.25 18.08
C GLU A 336 -38.65 -35.85 18.00
N GLU A 337 -38.31 -36.64 19.03
CA GLU A 337 -37.36 -37.75 18.96
C GLU A 337 -37.82 -38.74 17.91
N ILE A 338 -36.96 -39.22 17.04
CA ILE A 338 -37.01 -40.62 16.55
C ILE A 338 -35.61 -41.03 16.03
N ALA A 339 -35.03 -41.92 16.82
CA ALA A 339 -34.37 -43.17 16.51
C ALA A 339 -33.21 -43.25 15.50
N MET A 340 -32.08 -43.63 16.06
CA MET A 340 -30.98 -44.36 15.43
C MET A 340 -31.46 -45.65 14.80
N GLU A 341 -31.02 -45.93 13.60
CA GLU A 341 -30.91 -47.32 13.14
C GLU A 341 -29.52 -47.53 12.52
N GLN A 342 -28.77 -48.41 13.17
CA GLN A 342 -27.56 -49.05 12.70
C GLN A 342 -27.91 -50.08 11.64
N VAL A 343 -27.19 -50.15 10.55
CA VAL A 343 -26.98 -51.41 9.82
C VAL A 343 -25.60 -51.38 9.18
N ASP A 344 -24.79 -52.36 9.55
CA ASP A 344 -23.62 -53.03 9.00
C ASP A 344 -22.53 -52.19 8.23
#